data_dbd459419d4c1f3fa90d60a3d853c7b1
#
_entry.id   dbd459419d4c1f3fa90d60a3d853c7b1
#
_cell.length_a   1.000
_cell.length_b   1.000
_cell.length_c   1.000
_cell.angle_alpha   90.00
_cell.angle_beta   90.00
_cell.angle_gamma   90.00
#
_symmetry.space_group_name_H-M   'P 1'
#
loop_
_entity.id
_entity.type
_entity.pdbx_description
1 polymer ?
#
loop_
_entity_poly.entity_id
_entity_poly.type
_entity_poly.pdbx_seq_one_letter_code
_entity_poly.pdbx_strand_id
1 'polypeptide(L)'
;MAVTLVTGGSGFIGGHLVAALAERGERVRILDLDEPPLPVAGVEAVRGSVLDPQAVGRAFQGVERVFHLAAIADLWQPDRAAFARVNQGGTRVVLQAAARAGVRRFIHCSTGATLVGKTGPSPVDEHADPGIGGMMGPYCRSKYRAEKDALAAAAEGLPVVVVNPTAPLGPGDRRPTPPTAMVRLFLDGGPRLILDCLLNLADVRDVARGMVLAADHGRVGERYILSGTDIPLHDLGARIDALAGRPPRRRGSIPGGVALAAAHVDEWISDHLTHRPPRASLTGVRLALAARGVDCGKAVRELGYRLRPFDETLADAVAWLAGRDSVSVRGTILPTSPDKRDYRQA
;
A
#
# COMPACT_ATOMS: atom_id res chain seq x y z
N MET A 1 -24.26 -17.04 7.05
CA MET A 1 -23.80 -15.65 6.83
C MET A 1 -22.72 -15.69 5.77
N ALA A 2 -22.75 -14.74 4.84
CA ALA A 2 -21.75 -14.57 3.79
C ALA A 2 -20.36 -14.33 4.38
N VAL A 3 -19.33 -14.88 3.77
CA VAL A 3 -17.94 -14.69 4.18
C VAL A 3 -17.27 -13.65 3.27
N THR A 4 -16.61 -12.67 3.88
CA THR A 4 -15.75 -11.71 3.20
C THR A 4 -14.29 -12.17 3.32
N LEU A 5 -13.64 -12.48 2.20
CA LEU A 5 -12.23 -12.88 2.15
C LEU A 5 -11.33 -11.65 1.97
N VAL A 6 -10.31 -11.55 2.80
CA VAL A 6 -9.23 -10.54 2.68
C VAL A 6 -7.90 -11.27 2.49
N THR A 7 -7.32 -11.25 1.29
CA THR A 7 -5.95 -11.73 1.09
C THR A 7 -4.97 -10.62 1.44
N GLY A 8 -3.89 -10.96 2.15
CA GLY A 8 -2.99 -9.92 2.68
C GLY A 8 -3.58 -9.19 3.90
N GLY A 9 -4.50 -9.83 4.61
CA GLY A 9 -5.22 -9.23 5.74
C GLY A 9 -4.36 -8.97 6.98
N SER A 10 -3.21 -9.63 7.10
CA SER A 10 -2.23 -9.40 8.17
C SER A 10 -1.28 -8.24 7.87
N GLY A 11 -1.31 -7.69 6.65
CA GLY A 11 -0.50 -6.54 6.23
C GLY A 11 -1.02 -5.20 6.76
N PHE A 12 -0.31 -4.11 6.44
CA PHE A 12 -0.62 -2.76 6.94
C PHE A 12 -2.02 -2.28 6.57
N ILE A 13 -2.34 -2.18 5.27
CA ILE A 13 -3.71 -1.81 4.84
C ILE A 13 -4.71 -2.89 5.24
N GLY A 14 -4.32 -4.18 5.07
CA GLY A 14 -5.17 -5.32 5.37
C GLY A 14 -5.67 -5.35 6.80
N GLY A 15 -4.82 -5.09 7.78
CA GLY A 15 -5.21 -5.06 9.19
C GLY A 15 -6.27 -4.00 9.50
N HIS A 16 -6.14 -2.79 8.94
CA HIS A 16 -7.15 -1.74 9.08
C HIS A 16 -8.46 -2.08 8.35
N LEU A 17 -8.36 -2.72 7.18
CA LEU A 17 -9.55 -3.18 6.44
C LEU A 17 -10.28 -4.28 7.20
N VAL A 18 -9.57 -5.27 7.74
CA VAL A 18 -10.16 -6.35 8.55
C VAL A 18 -10.87 -5.78 9.77
N ALA A 19 -10.26 -4.82 10.48
CA ALA A 19 -10.89 -4.14 11.61
C ALA A 19 -12.17 -3.42 11.18
N ALA A 20 -12.14 -2.64 10.09
CA ALA A 20 -13.31 -1.92 9.58
C ALA A 20 -14.46 -2.86 9.16
N LEU A 21 -14.16 -4.02 8.57
CA LEU A 21 -15.15 -5.03 8.21
C LEU A 21 -15.75 -5.73 9.45
N ALA A 22 -14.90 -6.05 10.43
CA ALA A 22 -15.34 -6.66 11.69
C ALA A 22 -16.24 -5.70 12.51
N GLU A 23 -15.90 -4.41 12.56
CA GLU A 23 -16.75 -3.37 13.19
C GLU A 23 -18.14 -3.26 12.54
N ARG A 24 -18.27 -3.62 11.26
CA ARG A 24 -19.55 -3.71 10.54
C ARG A 24 -20.31 -5.02 10.82
N GLY A 25 -19.74 -5.92 11.63
CA GLY A 25 -20.32 -7.23 11.92
C GLY A 25 -20.17 -8.24 10.78
N GLU A 26 -19.28 -8.00 9.81
CA GLU A 26 -19.02 -8.95 8.73
C GLU A 26 -18.21 -10.15 9.22
N ARG A 27 -18.53 -11.34 8.72
CA ARG A 27 -17.70 -12.52 8.92
C ARG A 27 -16.52 -12.46 7.99
N VAL A 28 -15.33 -12.21 8.53
CA VAL A 28 -14.10 -12.01 7.75
C VAL A 28 -13.23 -13.25 7.80
N ARG A 29 -12.69 -13.63 6.65
CA ARG A 29 -11.61 -14.63 6.54
C ARG A 29 -10.38 -13.99 5.93
N ILE A 30 -9.23 -14.22 6.56
CA ILE A 30 -7.92 -13.78 6.07
C ILE A 30 -7.22 -14.94 5.39
N LEU A 31 -6.59 -14.67 4.22
CA LEU A 31 -5.57 -15.55 3.63
C LEU A 31 -4.26 -14.77 3.62
N ASP A 32 -3.29 -15.23 4.42
CA ASP A 32 -1.98 -14.59 4.52
C ASP A 32 -0.88 -15.62 4.82
N LEU A 33 0.38 -15.25 4.58
CA LEU A 33 1.55 -16.03 4.99
C LEU A 33 1.75 -15.96 6.51
N ASP A 34 1.39 -14.81 7.08
CA ASP A 34 1.52 -14.51 8.49
C ASP A 34 0.17 -14.59 9.20
N GLU A 35 0.19 -14.92 10.47
CA GLU A 35 -1.00 -14.81 11.31
C GLU A 35 -1.35 -13.33 11.58
N PRO A 36 -2.64 -13.00 11.72
CA PRO A 36 -3.03 -11.66 12.10
C PRO A 36 -2.41 -11.33 13.46
N PRO A 37 -1.94 -10.09 13.63
CA PRO A 37 -1.17 -9.68 14.81
C PRO A 37 -1.95 -9.81 16.14
N LEU A 38 -3.28 -9.80 16.06
CA LEU A 38 -4.18 -10.01 17.19
C LEU A 38 -5.40 -10.78 16.71
N PRO A 39 -5.95 -11.69 17.54
CA PRO A 39 -7.23 -12.29 17.25
C PRO A 39 -8.32 -11.19 17.29
N VAL A 40 -9.08 -11.08 16.21
CA VAL A 40 -10.25 -10.22 16.12
C VAL A 40 -11.48 -11.11 16.14
N ALA A 41 -12.45 -10.78 16.99
CA ALA A 41 -13.68 -11.56 17.08
C ALA A 41 -14.39 -11.64 15.71
N GLY A 42 -14.81 -12.83 15.30
CA GLY A 42 -15.47 -13.04 14.01
C GLY A 42 -14.53 -13.11 12.81
N VAL A 43 -13.21 -13.12 13.03
CA VAL A 43 -12.20 -13.25 11.97
C VAL A 43 -11.57 -14.64 12.00
N GLU A 44 -11.61 -15.33 10.86
CA GLU A 44 -10.94 -16.60 10.63
C GLU A 44 -9.60 -16.36 9.89
N ALA A 45 -8.54 -17.11 10.25
CA ALA A 45 -7.28 -17.05 9.55
C ALA A 45 -7.01 -18.37 8.81
N VAL A 46 -6.66 -18.26 7.53
CA VAL A 46 -6.12 -19.34 6.71
C VAL A 46 -4.68 -18.96 6.39
N ARG A 47 -3.74 -19.67 6.98
CA ARG A 47 -2.32 -19.49 6.66
C ARG A 47 -2.00 -20.15 5.32
N GLY A 48 -1.44 -19.37 4.38
CA GLY A 48 -1.06 -19.87 3.08
C GLY A 48 -0.72 -18.79 2.07
N SER A 49 -0.10 -19.20 0.98
CA SER A 49 0.26 -18.31 -0.13
C SER A 49 -0.88 -18.19 -1.13
N VAL A 50 -1.05 -17.00 -1.72
CA VAL A 50 -1.93 -16.80 -2.90
C VAL A 50 -1.41 -17.54 -4.14
N LEU A 51 -0.19 -18.06 -4.10
CA LEU A 51 0.38 -18.93 -5.14
C LEU A 51 0.03 -20.42 -4.93
N ASP A 52 -0.51 -20.78 -3.77
CA ASP A 52 -0.94 -22.15 -3.46
C ASP A 52 -2.44 -22.34 -3.76
N PRO A 53 -2.81 -23.05 -4.83
CA PRO A 53 -4.21 -23.28 -5.19
C PRO A 53 -5.01 -24.01 -4.08
N GLN A 54 -4.36 -24.83 -3.25
CA GLN A 54 -5.03 -25.54 -2.16
C GLN A 54 -5.37 -24.58 -1.01
N ALA A 55 -4.42 -23.72 -0.61
CA ALA A 55 -4.67 -22.69 0.38
C ALA A 55 -5.77 -21.71 -0.09
N VAL A 56 -5.68 -21.27 -1.33
CA VAL A 56 -6.71 -20.41 -1.95
C VAL A 56 -8.06 -21.14 -1.99
N GLY A 57 -8.11 -22.41 -2.38
CA GLY A 57 -9.35 -23.19 -2.39
C GLY A 57 -10.00 -23.30 -1.00
N ARG A 58 -9.21 -23.54 0.05
CA ARG A 58 -9.72 -23.53 1.44
C ARG A 58 -10.24 -22.15 1.84
N ALA A 59 -9.52 -21.09 1.47
CA ALA A 59 -9.90 -19.72 1.82
C ALA A 59 -11.20 -19.29 1.13
N PHE A 60 -11.51 -19.80 -0.06
CA PHE A 60 -12.70 -19.45 -0.84
C PHE A 60 -13.99 -20.17 -0.43
N GLN A 61 -13.97 -21.10 0.52
CA GLN A 61 -15.20 -21.81 0.93
C GLN A 61 -16.24 -20.84 1.51
N GLY A 62 -17.40 -20.73 0.83
CA GLY A 62 -18.52 -19.88 1.24
C GLY A 62 -18.29 -18.37 1.10
N VAL A 63 -17.30 -17.95 0.30
CA VAL A 63 -16.94 -16.55 0.07
C VAL A 63 -17.91 -15.91 -0.92
N GLU A 64 -18.44 -14.74 -0.57
CA GLU A 64 -19.24 -13.90 -1.47
C GLU A 64 -18.54 -12.58 -1.87
N ARG A 65 -17.63 -12.09 -1.05
CA ARG A 65 -16.87 -10.84 -1.30
C ARG A 65 -15.39 -11.08 -1.11
N VAL A 66 -14.59 -10.47 -1.97
CA VAL A 66 -13.13 -10.60 -1.92
C VAL A 66 -12.48 -9.21 -1.91
N PHE A 67 -11.53 -9.02 -0.99
CA PHE A 67 -10.57 -7.92 -1.03
C PHE A 67 -9.18 -8.54 -1.25
N HIS A 68 -8.61 -8.30 -2.42
CA HIS A 68 -7.30 -8.86 -2.79
C HIS A 68 -6.20 -7.82 -2.62
N LEU A 69 -5.47 -7.91 -1.48
CA LEU A 69 -4.38 -7.03 -1.12
C LEU A 69 -3.02 -7.75 -1.08
N ALA A 70 -3.02 -9.09 -1.09
CA ALA A 70 -1.78 -9.87 -1.01
C ALA A 70 -0.84 -9.51 -2.17
N ALA A 71 0.30 -8.93 -1.85
CA ALA A 71 1.31 -8.51 -2.81
C ALA A 71 2.65 -8.26 -2.10
N ILE A 72 3.75 -8.34 -2.84
CA ILE A 72 5.02 -7.73 -2.43
C ILE A 72 4.90 -6.24 -2.73
N ALA A 73 4.87 -5.41 -1.67
CA ALA A 73 4.70 -3.95 -1.76
C ALA A 73 6.03 -3.17 -1.66
N ASP A 74 7.15 -3.87 -1.51
CA ASP A 74 8.47 -3.26 -1.49
C ASP A 74 8.86 -2.70 -2.88
N LEU A 75 9.79 -1.77 -2.89
CA LEU A 75 10.33 -1.20 -4.14
C LEU A 75 11.60 -1.91 -4.63
N TRP A 76 12.15 -2.82 -3.82
CA TRP A 76 13.32 -3.64 -4.11
C TRP A 76 13.15 -5.04 -3.52
N GLN A 77 13.63 -6.05 -4.24
CA GLN A 77 13.73 -7.44 -3.79
C GLN A 77 15.00 -8.06 -4.39
N PRO A 78 15.71 -8.94 -3.69
CA PRO A 78 16.87 -9.65 -4.24
C PRO A 78 16.45 -10.45 -5.49
N ASP A 79 15.35 -11.16 -5.42
CA ASP A 79 14.73 -11.83 -6.56
C ASP A 79 13.68 -10.93 -7.22
N ARG A 80 14.08 -10.22 -8.27
CA ARG A 80 13.19 -9.33 -9.03
C ARG A 80 12.00 -10.06 -9.66
N ALA A 81 12.14 -11.35 -9.97
CA ALA A 81 11.07 -12.14 -10.56
C ALA A 81 9.95 -12.46 -9.55
N ALA A 82 10.24 -12.39 -8.24
CA ALA A 82 9.25 -12.56 -7.19
C ALA A 82 8.08 -11.57 -7.33
N PHE A 83 8.35 -10.33 -7.75
CA PHE A 83 7.29 -9.36 -8.01
C PHE A 83 6.25 -9.87 -9.02
N ALA A 84 6.69 -10.39 -10.16
CA ALA A 84 5.78 -10.91 -11.19
C ALA A 84 5.09 -12.19 -10.70
N ARG A 85 5.82 -13.09 -10.07
CA ARG A 85 5.24 -14.34 -9.55
C ARG A 85 4.15 -14.07 -8.53
N VAL A 86 4.42 -13.24 -7.52
CA VAL A 86 3.46 -12.99 -6.42
C VAL A 86 2.37 -12.03 -6.87
N ASN A 87 2.73 -10.84 -7.38
CA ASN A 87 1.76 -9.78 -7.61
C ASN A 87 0.85 -10.08 -8.80
N GLN A 88 1.40 -10.55 -9.93
CA GLN A 88 0.59 -10.92 -11.09
C GLN A 88 0.11 -12.38 -11.00
N GLY A 89 1.01 -13.33 -10.74
CA GLY A 89 0.67 -14.74 -10.67
C GLY A 89 -0.34 -15.04 -9.57
N GLY A 90 -0.12 -14.51 -8.35
CA GLY A 90 -1.07 -14.62 -7.24
C GLY A 90 -2.43 -14.01 -7.56
N THR A 91 -2.46 -12.82 -8.18
CA THR A 91 -3.71 -12.19 -8.61
C THR A 91 -4.49 -13.10 -9.57
N ARG A 92 -3.83 -13.73 -10.55
CA ARG A 92 -4.49 -14.68 -11.48
C ARG A 92 -5.11 -15.86 -10.76
N VAL A 93 -4.39 -16.47 -9.82
CA VAL A 93 -4.91 -17.60 -9.02
C VAL A 93 -6.16 -17.18 -8.23
N VAL A 94 -6.12 -16.01 -7.60
CA VAL A 94 -7.23 -15.51 -6.79
C VAL A 94 -8.43 -15.11 -7.67
N LEU A 95 -8.22 -14.48 -8.83
CA LEU A 95 -9.27 -14.16 -9.81
C LEU A 95 -9.97 -15.43 -10.32
N GLN A 96 -9.19 -16.47 -10.68
CA GLN A 96 -9.73 -17.75 -11.10
C GLN A 96 -10.56 -18.44 -10.01
N ALA A 97 -10.11 -18.36 -8.75
CA ALA A 97 -10.87 -18.90 -7.63
C ALA A 97 -12.16 -18.11 -7.38
N ALA A 98 -12.12 -16.78 -7.52
CA ALA A 98 -13.28 -15.91 -7.41
C ALA A 98 -14.33 -16.20 -8.49
N ALA A 99 -13.91 -16.40 -9.73
CA ALA A 99 -14.80 -16.78 -10.83
C ALA A 99 -15.48 -18.14 -10.57
N ARG A 100 -14.72 -19.14 -10.10
CA ARG A 100 -15.29 -20.47 -9.77
C ARG A 100 -16.26 -20.40 -8.58
N ALA A 101 -16.00 -19.54 -7.61
CA ALA A 101 -16.86 -19.36 -6.43
C ALA A 101 -18.09 -18.51 -6.71
N GLY A 102 -18.19 -17.84 -7.86
CA GLY A 102 -19.30 -16.95 -8.21
C GLY A 102 -19.46 -15.77 -7.24
N VAL A 103 -18.34 -15.16 -6.85
CA VAL A 103 -18.36 -14.05 -5.88
C VAL A 103 -19.18 -12.86 -6.40
N ARG A 104 -19.87 -12.16 -5.50
CA ARG A 104 -20.70 -11.00 -5.84
C ARG A 104 -19.91 -9.70 -5.96
N ARG A 105 -18.70 -9.65 -5.40
CA ARG A 105 -17.84 -8.47 -5.42
C ARG A 105 -16.38 -8.87 -5.25
N PHE A 106 -15.52 -8.27 -6.06
CA PHE A 106 -14.06 -8.42 -5.99
C PHE A 106 -13.39 -7.06 -6.00
N ILE A 107 -12.68 -6.71 -4.94
CA ILE A 107 -11.89 -5.48 -4.85
C ILE A 107 -10.42 -5.82 -5.06
N HIS A 108 -9.85 -5.34 -6.16
CA HIS A 108 -8.42 -5.46 -6.44
C HIS A 108 -7.67 -4.25 -5.90
N CYS A 109 -6.80 -4.45 -4.92
CA CYS A 109 -5.92 -3.41 -4.42
C CYS A 109 -4.71 -3.27 -5.34
N SER A 110 -4.76 -2.32 -6.26
CA SER A 110 -3.64 -1.91 -7.09
C SER A 110 -2.76 -0.87 -6.35
N THR A 111 -2.29 0.15 -7.04
CA THR A 111 -1.47 1.25 -6.47
C THR A 111 -1.54 2.47 -7.39
N GLY A 112 -1.42 3.68 -6.83
CA GLY A 112 -1.25 4.90 -7.63
C GLY A 112 -0.02 4.86 -8.55
N ALA A 113 0.98 4.05 -8.23
CA ALA A 113 2.18 3.90 -9.05
C ALA A 113 1.93 3.27 -10.44
N THR A 114 0.77 2.64 -10.66
CA THR A 114 0.37 2.14 -11.99
C THR A 114 -0.15 3.24 -12.91
N LEU A 115 -0.52 4.37 -12.34
CA LEU A 115 -1.06 5.53 -13.04
C LEU A 115 0.01 6.59 -13.33
N VAL A 116 1.14 6.54 -12.61
CA VAL A 116 2.24 7.49 -12.78
C VAL A 116 3.23 6.98 -13.81
N GLY A 117 3.36 7.69 -14.92
CA GLY A 117 4.36 7.46 -15.95
C GLY A 117 5.48 8.50 -15.94
N LYS A 118 6.49 8.33 -16.81
CA LYS A 118 7.57 9.31 -17.01
C LYS A 118 7.03 10.68 -17.43
N THR A 119 5.97 10.67 -18.21
CA THR A 119 5.22 11.84 -18.68
C THR A 119 3.72 11.56 -18.50
N GLY A 120 2.88 12.58 -18.48
CA GLY A 120 1.43 12.40 -18.36
C GLY A 120 0.74 13.62 -17.74
N PRO A 121 -0.58 13.53 -17.50
CA PRO A 121 -1.36 14.62 -16.94
C PRO A 121 -0.92 14.98 -15.52
N SER A 122 -1.21 16.22 -15.13
CA SER A 122 -1.12 16.68 -13.74
C SER A 122 -2.33 17.55 -13.46
N PRO A 123 -3.15 17.18 -12.47
CA PRO A 123 -3.02 16.00 -11.61
C PRO A 123 -3.25 14.67 -12.36
N VAL A 124 -2.77 13.58 -11.76
CA VAL A 124 -3.02 12.20 -12.23
C VAL A 124 -4.42 11.79 -11.79
N ASP A 125 -5.21 11.27 -12.70
CA ASP A 125 -6.55 10.74 -12.46
C ASP A 125 -6.68 9.26 -12.89
N GLU A 126 -7.87 8.68 -12.77
CA GLU A 126 -8.15 7.29 -13.12
C GLU A 126 -8.11 6.99 -14.63
N HIS A 127 -8.07 8.01 -15.50
CA HIS A 127 -7.92 7.82 -16.95
C HIS A 127 -6.46 7.62 -17.37
N ALA A 128 -5.51 7.94 -16.49
CA ALA A 128 -4.09 7.78 -16.78
C ALA A 128 -3.72 6.33 -17.06
N ASP A 129 -3.07 6.08 -18.18
CA ASP A 129 -2.54 4.77 -18.56
C ASP A 129 -1.18 4.94 -19.27
N PRO A 130 -0.09 4.98 -18.51
CA PRO A 130 1.25 5.18 -19.10
C PRO A 130 1.77 3.95 -19.85
N GLY A 131 1.03 2.86 -19.85
CA GLY A 131 1.45 1.58 -20.45
C GLY A 131 2.60 0.91 -19.71
N ILE A 132 2.91 -0.35 -20.08
CA ILE A 132 3.97 -1.13 -19.42
C ILE A 132 5.36 -0.49 -19.59
N GLY A 133 5.60 0.22 -20.68
CA GLY A 133 6.85 0.94 -20.96
C GLY A 133 7.06 2.16 -20.07
N GLY A 134 5.99 2.75 -19.53
CA GLY A 134 6.03 3.86 -18.58
C GLY A 134 6.31 3.44 -17.14
N MET A 135 6.27 2.15 -16.82
CA MET A 135 6.43 1.64 -15.45
C MET A 135 7.86 1.79 -14.92
N MET A 136 8.01 2.35 -13.73
CA MET A 136 9.28 2.81 -13.15
C MET A 136 10.20 1.70 -12.61
N GLY A 137 9.73 0.45 -12.53
CA GLY A 137 10.53 -0.68 -12.04
C GLY A 137 9.74 -1.98 -11.96
N PRO A 138 10.36 -3.08 -11.49
CA PRO A 138 9.74 -4.41 -11.43
C PRO A 138 8.44 -4.43 -10.61
N TYR A 139 8.39 -3.74 -9.46
CA TYR A 139 7.18 -3.59 -8.66
C TYR A 139 6.04 -2.96 -9.48
N CYS A 140 6.27 -1.78 -10.06
CA CYS A 140 5.25 -1.07 -10.84
C CYS A 140 4.76 -1.91 -12.03
N ARG A 141 5.67 -2.59 -12.74
CA ARG A 141 5.32 -3.48 -13.85
C ARG A 141 4.44 -4.64 -13.40
N SER A 142 4.76 -5.25 -12.26
CA SER A 142 3.98 -6.38 -11.73
C SER A 142 2.58 -5.97 -11.30
N LYS A 143 2.45 -4.83 -10.62
CA LYS A 143 1.16 -4.26 -10.21
C LYS A 143 0.33 -3.81 -11.42
N TYR A 144 0.96 -3.17 -12.41
CA TYR A 144 0.29 -2.79 -13.65
C TYR A 144 -0.29 -4.02 -14.38
N ARG A 145 0.49 -5.10 -14.52
CA ARG A 145 0.01 -6.34 -15.16
C ARG A 145 -1.12 -6.99 -14.35
N ALA A 146 -1.00 -7.03 -13.03
CA ALA A 146 -2.05 -7.56 -12.15
C ALA A 146 -3.36 -6.74 -12.27
N GLU A 147 -3.26 -5.41 -12.36
CA GLU A 147 -4.41 -4.53 -12.58
C GLU A 147 -5.06 -4.79 -13.94
N LYS A 148 -4.27 -4.95 -15.00
CA LYS A 148 -4.81 -5.31 -16.33
C LYS A 148 -5.47 -6.68 -16.33
N ASP A 149 -4.91 -7.68 -15.66
CA ASP A 149 -5.54 -9.00 -15.49
C ASP A 149 -6.89 -8.89 -14.73
N ALA A 150 -6.96 -8.03 -13.70
CA ALA A 150 -8.19 -7.78 -12.93
C ALA A 150 -9.27 -7.06 -13.76
N LEU A 151 -8.88 -6.05 -14.56
CA LEU A 151 -9.80 -5.35 -15.47
C LEU A 151 -10.28 -6.26 -16.62
N ALA A 152 -9.43 -7.14 -17.14
CA ALA A 152 -9.82 -8.14 -18.12
C ALA A 152 -10.87 -9.11 -17.53
N ALA A 153 -10.66 -9.59 -16.32
CA ALA A 153 -11.65 -10.44 -15.62
C ALA A 153 -12.99 -9.70 -15.41
N ALA A 154 -12.96 -8.38 -15.21
CA ALA A 154 -14.19 -7.59 -15.15
C ALA A 154 -14.93 -7.57 -16.50
N ALA A 155 -14.21 -7.42 -17.60
CA ALA A 155 -14.77 -7.47 -18.95
C ALA A 155 -15.34 -8.85 -19.29
N GLU A 156 -14.83 -9.92 -18.67
CA GLU A 156 -15.32 -11.29 -18.76
C GLU A 156 -16.50 -11.59 -17.81
N GLY A 157 -16.97 -10.59 -17.03
CA GLY A 157 -18.15 -10.70 -16.18
C GLY A 157 -17.89 -10.92 -14.69
N LEU A 158 -16.63 -11.00 -14.24
CA LEU A 158 -16.35 -11.02 -12.80
C LEU A 158 -16.59 -9.62 -12.20
N PRO A 159 -17.31 -9.48 -11.08
CA PRO A 159 -17.66 -8.16 -10.50
C PRO A 159 -16.47 -7.46 -9.82
N VAL A 160 -15.43 -7.14 -10.59
CA VAL A 160 -14.19 -6.51 -10.12
C VAL A 160 -14.33 -5.00 -10.09
N VAL A 161 -13.87 -4.40 -9.00
CA VAL A 161 -13.57 -2.97 -8.87
C VAL A 161 -12.10 -2.83 -8.47
N VAL A 162 -11.40 -1.91 -9.11
CA VAL A 162 -9.99 -1.65 -8.80
C VAL A 162 -9.85 -0.42 -7.92
N VAL A 163 -9.03 -0.48 -6.90
CA VAL A 163 -8.64 0.68 -6.10
C VAL A 163 -7.14 0.93 -6.22
N ASN A 164 -6.76 2.19 -6.34
CA ASN A 164 -5.38 2.64 -6.50
C ASN A 164 -4.97 3.53 -5.31
N PRO A 165 -4.62 2.94 -4.15
CA PRO A 165 -4.07 3.72 -3.05
C PRO A 165 -2.77 4.39 -3.47
N THR A 166 -2.54 5.60 -2.97
CA THR A 166 -1.24 6.27 -3.09
C THR A 166 -0.27 5.73 -2.04
N ALA A 167 0.51 6.57 -1.38
CA ALA A 167 1.44 6.13 -0.35
C ALA A 167 0.74 6.12 1.03
N PRO A 168 0.30 4.95 1.55
CA PRO A 168 -0.40 4.89 2.83
C PRO A 168 0.55 5.19 3.99
N LEU A 169 0.07 5.99 4.94
CA LEU A 169 0.75 6.37 6.17
C LEU A 169 -0.22 6.26 7.35
N GLY A 170 0.28 5.94 8.54
CA GLY A 170 -0.53 5.87 9.75
C GLY A 170 0.02 4.90 10.78
N PRO A 171 -0.70 4.64 11.87
CA PRO A 171 -0.31 3.68 12.88
C PRO A 171 -0.45 2.24 12.40
N GLY A 172 0.30 1.32 13.00
CA GLY A 172 0.14 -0.13 12.75
C GLY A 172 1.01 -0.70 11.63
N ASP A 173 1.88 0.09 11.00
CA ASP A 173 2.82 -0.41 9.98
C ASP A 173 4.02 -1.11 10.65
N ARG A 174 3.85 -2.38 10.96
CA ARG A 174 4.85 -3.21 11.67
C ARG A 174 6.07 -3.57 10.83
N ARG A 175 5.87 -3.68 9.52
CA ARG A 175 6.94 -3.87 8.53
C ARG A 175 7.03 -2.59 7.73
N PRO A 176 7.83 -1.61 8.18
CA PRO A 176 7.77 -0.26 7.65
C PRO A 176 7.76 -0.24 6.13
N THR A 177 6.64 0.18 5.56
CA THR A 177 6.52 0.46 4.14
C THR A 177 7.41 1.66 3.78
N PRO A 178 7.72 1.90 2.49
CA PRO A 178 8.56 3.02 2.09
C PRO A 178 8.15 4.38 2.68
N PRO A 179 6.84 4.76 2.75
CA PRO A 179 6.42 6.01 3.40
C PRO A 179 6.74 6.03 4.89
N THR A 180 6.45 4.94 5.61
CA THR A 180 6.73 4.83 7.05
C THR A 180 8.23 4.84 7.34
N ALA A 181 9.03 4.12 6.53
CA ALA A 181 10.48 4.12 6.65
C ALA A 181 11.07 5.52 6.43
N MET A 182 10.52 6.29 5.50
CA MET A 182 10.90 7.68 5.26
C MET A 182 10.56 8.57 6.49
N VAL A 183 9.36 8.48 7.06
CA VAL A 183 9.00 9.23 8.27
C VAL A 183 9.96 8.86 9.42
N ARG A 184 10.27 7.57 9.62
CA ARG A 184 11.25 7.13 10.62
C ARG A 184 12.62 7.75 10.37
N LEU A 185 13.11 7.74 9.12
CA LEU A 185 14.38 8.37 8.77
C LEU A 185 14.42 9.85 9.18
N PHE A 186 13.34 10.61 8.94
CA PHE A 186 13.25 12.00 9.37
C PHE A 186 13.17 12.15 10.89
N LEU A 187 12.47 11.26 11.58
CA LEU A 187 12.44 11.22 13.06
C LEU A 187 13.81 10.96 13.66
N ASP A 188 14.62 10.10 13.06
CA ASP A 188 15.99 9.81 13.48
C ASP A 188 16.99 10.92 13.12
N GLY A 189 16.50 12.08 12.65
CA GLY A 189 17.26 13.26 12.31
C GLY A 189 17.33 13.58 10.83
N GLY A 190 17.02 12.63 9.97
CA GLY A 190 16.93 12.79 8.52
C GLY A 190 18.23 13.17 7.82
N PRO A 191 18.27 13.06 6.49
CA PRO A 191 19.39 13.49 5.69
C PRO A 191 19.46 15.03 5.60
N ARG A 192 20.68 15.57 5.41
CA ARG A 192 20.90 17.00 5.16
C ARG A 192 20.53 17.41 3.73
N LEU A 193 20.57 16.47 2.81
CA LEU A 193 20.24 16.66 1.40
C LEU A 193 19.07 15.75 1.06
N ILE A 194 18.02 16.26 0.44
CA ILE A 194 16.83 15.52 0.03
C ILE A 194 16.47 15.83 -1.42
N LEU A 195 15.71 14.94 -2.02
CA LEU A 195 15.16 15.16 -3.36
C LEU A 195 14.02 16.19 -3.28
N ASP A 196 14.01 17.14 -4.19
CA ASP A 196 12.86 18.04 -4.35
C ASP A 196 11.78 17.30 -5.12
N CYS A 197 10.77 16.82 -4.38
CA CYS A 197 9.67 16.04 -4.95
C CYS A 197 8.37 16.25 -4.17
N LEU A 198 7.27 15.95 -4.85
CA LEU A 198 5.93 15.93 -4.29
C LEU A 198 5.58 14.49 -3.87
N LEU A 199 4.98 14.33 -2.72
CA LEU A 199 4.48 13.03 -2.24
C LEU A 199 2.97 13.15 -2.03
N ASN A 200 2.22 12.13 -2.43
CA ASN A 200 0.82 12.02 -2.05
C ASN A 200 0.69 10.97 -0.95
N LEU A 201 0.42 11.42 0.28
CA LEU A 201 0.33 10.57 1.46
C LEU A 201 -1.13 10.42 1.91
N ALA A 202 -1.62 9.18 1.90
CA ALA A 202 -2.99 8.83 2.28
C ALA A 202 -3.03 8.22 3.69
N ASP A 203 -4.02 8.58 4.50
CA ASP A 203 -4.24 7.87 5.76
C ASP A 203 -4.66 6.42 5.50
N VAL A 204 -3.98 5.47 6.10
CA VAL A 204 -4.26 4.03 5.92
C VAL A 204 -5.69 3.67 6.32
N ARG A 205 -6.27 4.36 7.30
CA ARG A 205 -7.65 4.15 7.77
C ARG A 205 -8.67 4.65 6.73
N ASP A 206 -8.35 5.74 6.04
CA ASP A 206 -9.18 6.27 4.96
C ASP A 206 -9.08 5.37 3.72
N VAL A 207 -7.89 4.87 3.41
CA VAL A 207 -7.70 3.85 2.36
C VAL A 207 -8.54 2.61 2.65
N ALA A 208 -8.49 2.07 3.88
CA ALA A 208 -9.29 0.91 4.28
C ALA A 208 -10.79 1.18 4.13
N ARG A 209 -11.28 2.33 4.60
CA ARG A 209 -12.69 2.74 4.43
C ARG A 209 -13.04 2.93 2.95
N GLY A 210 -12.15 3.54 2.17
CA GLY A 210 -12.32 3.71 0.73
C GLY A 210 -12.48 2.38 0.00
N MET A 211 -11.77 1.33 0.42
CA MET A 211 -11.94 -0.03 -0.12
C MET A 211 -13.31 -0.60 0.21
N VAL A 212 -13.81 -0.40 1.44
CA VAL A 212 -15.17 -0.81 1.83
C VAL A 212 -16.21 -0.07 0.99
N LEU A 213 -16.07 1.25 0.83
CA LEU A 213 -16.96 2.06 -0.01
C LEU A 213 -16.93 1.62 -1.48
N ALA A 214 -15.75 1.27 -2.00
CA ALA A 214 -15.61 0.72 -3.36
C ALA A 214 -16.31 -0.63 -3.50
N ALA A 215 -16.33 -1.45 -2.45
CA ALA A 215 -17.08 -2.69 -2.47
C ALA A 215 -18.60 -2.46 -2.44
N ASP A 216 -19.09 -1.45 -1.73
CA ASP A 216 -20.51 -1.15 -1.61
C ASP A 216 -21.05 -0.38 -2.82
N HIS A 217 -20.30 0.59 -3.36
CA HIS A 217 -20.76 1.58 -4.34
C HIS A 217 -19.98 1.60 -5.65
N GLY A 218 -18.79 0.99 -5.70
CA GLY A 218 -17.94 1.03 -6.89
C GLY A 218 -18.56 0.36 -8.12
N ARG A 219 -18.37 0.95 -9.28
CA ARG A 219 -18.83 0.40 -10.56
C ARG A 219 -17.86 -0.70 -11.03
N VAL A 220 -18.40 -1.82 -11.48
CA VAL A 220 -17.63 -2.94 -12.02
C VAL A 220 -16.82 -2.48 -13.23
N GLY A 221 -15.56 -2.91 -13.31
CA GLY A 221 -14.63 -2.54 -14.36
C GLY A 221 -13.96 -1.17 -14.18
N GLU A 222 -14.33 -0.41 -13.12
CA GLU A 222 -13.80 0.92 -12.89
C GLU A 222 -12.63 0.94 -11.90
N ARG A 223 -11.80 1.98 -12.02
CA ARG A 223 -10.71 2.32 -11.10
C ARG A 223 -11.12 3.47 -10.20
N TYR A 224 -10.66 3.45 -8.95
CA TYR A 224 -10.86 4.53 -7.99
C TYR A 224 -9.55 4.83 -7.27
N ILE A 225 -9.05 6.05 -7.40
CA ILE A 225 -7.87 6.51 -6.68
C ILE A 225 -8.26 6.80 -5.23
N LEU A 226 -7.55 6.14 -4.30
CA LEU A 226 -7.66 6.41 -2.86
C LEU A 226 -6.42 7.20 -2.44
N SER A 227 -6.41 8.48 -2.77
CA SER A 227 -5.30 9.38 -2.47
C SER A 227 -5.47 10.08 -1.11
N GLY A 228 -4.42 10.78 -0.73
CA GLY A 228 -4.40 11.67 0.43
C GLY A 228 -3.95 13.07 0.05
N THR A 229 -3.09 13.65 0.87
CA THR A 229 -2.60 15.02 0.69
C THR A 229 -1.31 15.03 -0.12
N ASP A 230 -1.25 15.91 -1.11
CA ASP A 230 -0.01 16.25 -1.80
C ASP A 230 0.85 17.13 -0.90
N ILE A 231 2.07 16.69 -0.59
CA ILE A 231 3.00 17.41 0.27
C ILE A 231 4.42 17.42 -0.31
N PRO A 232 5.07 18.57 -0.42
CA PRO A 232 6.50 18.64 -0.72
C PRO A 232 7.33 17.93 0.36
N LEU A 233 8.36 17.18 -0.05
CA LEU A 233 9.20 16.44 0.90
C LEU A 233 9.90 17.35 1.91
N HIS A 234 10.24 18.60 1.53
CA HIS A 234 10.78 19.60 2.45
C HIS A 234 9.79 19.95 3.57
N ASP A 235 8.52 20.15 3.23
CA ASP A 235 7.45 20.48 4.19
C ASP A 235 7.15 19.31 5.11
N LEU A 236 7.14 18.09 4.58
CA LEU A 236 7.02 16.88 5.40
C LEU A 236 8.13 16.82 6.44
N GLY A 237 9.39 17.05 6.02
CA GLY A 237 10.53 17.05 6.93
C GLY A 237 10.42 18.13 8.02
N ALA A 238 9.94 19.33 7.69
CA ALA A 238 9.73 20.41 8.65
C ALA A 238 8.63 20.08 9.68
N ARG A 239 7.51 19.48 9.22
CA ARG A 239 6.41 19.05 10.11
C ARG A 239 6.86 17.92 11.04
N ILE A 240 7.66 16.96 10.57
CA ILE A 240 8.21 15.89 11.43
C ILE A 240 9.17 16.48 12.47
N ASP A 241 10.03 17.43 12.10
CA ASP A 241 10.90 18.11 13.07
C ASP A 241 10.09 18.79 14.17
N ALA A 242 9.00 19.50 13.82
CA ALA A 242 8.11 20.15 14.78
C ALA A 242 7.43 19.14 15.72
N LEU A 243 6.88 18.03 15.19
CA LEU A 243 6.28 16.96 16.00
C LEU A 243 7.28 16.28 16.93
N ALA A 244 8.55 16.21 16.52
CA ALA A 244 9.65 15.70 17.35
C ALA A 244 10.20 16.72 18.36
N GLY A 245 9.61 17.92 18.47
CA GLY A 245 10.05 18.98 19.36
C GLY A 245 11.40 19.60 18.97
N ARG A 246 11.77 19.55 17.69
CA ARG A 246 13.02 20.08 17.16
C ARG A 246 12.78 21.32 16.31
N PRO A 247 13.70 22.27 16.26
CA PRO A 247 13.63 23.36 15.30
C PRO A 247 13.68 22.81 13.87
N PRO A 248 12.93 23.40 12.90
CA PRO A 248 12.97 22.98 11.51
C PRO A 248 14.39 23.02 10.95
N ARG A 249 14.85 21.89 10.41
CA ARG A 249 16.19 21.79 9.83
C ARG A 249 16.20 22.31 8.39
N ARG A 250 17.18 23.13 8.07
CA ARG A 250 17.45 23.48 6.67
C ARG A 250 18.02 22.26 5.96
N ARG A 251 17.34 21.79 4.90
CA ARG A 251 17.76 20.69 4.05
C ARG A 251 18.06 21.25 2.65
N GLY A 252 19.21 20.88 2.09
CA GLY A 252 19.53 21.20 0.71
C GLY A 252 18.83 20.25 -0.26
N SER A 253 18.66 20.69 -1.51
CA SER A 253 18.10 19.84 -2.57
C SER A 253 19.19 19.10 -3.34
N ILE A 254 18.90 17.85 -3.69
CA ILE A 254 19.76 17.03 -4.56
C ILE A 254 19.19 17.10 -5.98
N PRO A 255 20.01 17.44 -7.01
CA PRO A 255 19.58 17.31 -8.39
C PRO A 255 19.16 15.89 -8.74
N GLY A 256 18.04 15.73 -9.48
CA GLY A 256 17.45 14.42 -9.80
C GLY A 256 18.45 13.44 -10.45
N GLY A 257 19.33 13.94 -11.34
CA GLY A 257 20.37 13.11 -11.95
C GLY A 257 21.37 12.55 -10.94
N VAL A 258 21.76 13.35 -9.93
CA VAL A 258 22.64 12.91 -8.84
C VAL A 258 21.94 11.88 -7.96
N ALA A 259 20.67 12.09 -7.64
CA ALA A 259 19.86 11.13 -6.87
C ALA A 259 19.73 9.79 -7.61
N LEU A 260 19.51 9.82 -8.94
CA LEU A 260 19.47 8.61 -9.77
C LEU A 260 20.80 7.88 -9.79
N ALA A 261 21.92 8.59 -9.97
CA ALA A 261 23.26 7.99 -9.95
C ALA A 261 23.56 7.33 -8.59
N ALA A 262 23.27 8.04 -7.49
CA ALA A 262 23.41 7.50 -6.14
C ALA A 262 22.55 6.25 -5.91
N ALA A 263 21.30 6.26 -6.36
CA ALA A 263 20.41 5.10 -6.25
C ALA A 263 20.90 3.90 -7.08
N HIS A 264 21.49 4.12 -8.25
CA HIS A 264 22.10 3.05 -9.04
C HIS A 264 23.27 2.39 -8.29
N VAL A 265 24.14 3.19 -7.70
CA VAL A 265 25.30 2.68 -6.94
C VAL A 265 24.82 1.93 -5.70
N ASP A 266 23.88 2.50 -4.94
CA ASP A 266 23.34 1.89 -3.73
C ASP A 266 22.62 0.56 -4.03
N GLU A 267 21.81 0.51 -5.10
CA GLU A 267 21.14 -0.72 -5.52
C GLU A 267 22.16 -1.75 -6.08
N TRP A 268 23.19 -1.34 -6.78
CA TRP A 268 24.26 -2.24 -7.22
C TRP A 268 25.00 -2.86 -6.01
N ILE A 269 25.33 -2.06 -4.99
CA ILE A 269 25.94 -2.56 -3.75
C ILE A 269 24.98 -3.55 -3.05
N SER A 270 23.70 -3.25 -3.01
CA SER A 270 22.67 -4.12 -2.44
C SER A 270 22.58 -5.46 -3.17
N ASP A 271 22.62 -5.42 -4.50
CA ASP A 271 22.47 -6.62 -5.34
C ASP A 271 23.71 -7.53 -5.30
N HIS A 272 24.92 -6.96 -5.20
CA HIS A 272 26.16 -7.72 -5.39
C HIS A 272 26.99 -7.92 -4.12
N LEU A 273 26.86 -7.03 -3.12
CA LEU A 273 27.74 -7.04 -1.95
C LEU A 273 26.99 -7.31 -0.64
N THR A 274 25.91 -6.57 -0.38
CA THR A 274 25.27 -6.62 0.95
C THR A 274 24.08 -7.55 1.02
N HIS A 275 23.38 -7.78 -0.09
CA HIS A 275 22.11 -8.50 -0.18
C HIS A 275 21.03 -7.95 0.77
N ARG A 276 21.18 -6.68 1.16
CA ARG A 276 20.24 -5.94 2.03
C ARG A 276 19.52 -4.87 1.22
N PRO A 277 18.29 -4.47 1.61
CA PRO A 277 17.57 -3.40 0.94
C PRO A 277 18.40 -2.13 0.82
N PRO A 278 18.43 -1.47 -0.35
CA PRO A 278 19.13 -0.20 -0.53
C PRO A 278 18.45 0.89 0.31
N ARG A 279 19.23 1.89 0.71
CA ARG A 279 18.71 3.07 1.41
C ARG A 279 17.74 3.87 0.55
N ALA A 280 18.02 3.92 -0.76
CA ALA A 280 17.19 4.55 -1.76
C ALA A 280 17.12 3.64 -3.00
N SER A 281 16.00 2.92 -3.16
CA SER A 281 15.81 2.09 -4.34
C SER A 281 15.66 2.94 -5.60
N LEU A 282 16.20 2.46 -6.71
CA LEU A 282 16.09 3.12 -8.01
C LEU A 282 14.61 3.31 -8.42
N THR A 283 13.75 2.33 -8.14
CA THR A 283 12.31 2.43 -8.37
C THR A 283 11.71 3.57 -7.56
N GLY A 284 12.08 3.71 -6.27
CA GLY A 284 11.59 4.78 -5.40
C GLY A 284 12.02 6.17 -5.87
N VAL A 285 13.29 6.35 -6.24
CA VAL A 285 13.79 7.63 -6.75
C VAL A 285 13.12 8.00 -8.07
N ARG A 286 12.90 7.05 -8.98
CA ARG A 286 12.18 7.29 -10.23
C ARG A 286 10.73 7.70 -9.99
N LEU A 287 10.03 7.04 -9.07
CA LEU A 287 8.66 7.41 -8.69
C LEU A 287 8.62 8.82 -8.09
N ALA A 288 9.55 9.15 -7.20
CA ALA A 288 9.64 10.48 -6.60
C ALA A 288 9.89 11.59 -7.64
N LEU A 289 10.78 11.35 -8.61
CA LEU A 289 11.05 12.29 -9.70
C LEU A 289 9.89 12.43 -10.69
N ALA A 290 9.06 11.41 -10.84
CA ALA A 290 7.88 11.42 -11.70
C ALA A 290 6.62 11.87 -10.95
N ALA A 291 6.68 12.05 -9.64
CA ALA A 291 5.55 12.39 -8.81
C ALA A 291 4.97 13.76 -9.18
N ARG A 292 3.65 13.82 -9.16
CA ARG A 292 2.85 15.00 -9.46
C ARG A 292 1.54 14.89 -8.69
N GLY A 293 0.75 15.98 -8.65
CA GLY A 293 -0.54 15.98 -7.96
C GLY A 293 -1.45 14.83 -8.38
N VAL A 294 -2.27 14.34 -7.48
CA VAL A 294 -3.18 13.21 -7.69
C VAL A 294 -4.62 13.64 -7.40
N ASP A 295 -5.53 13.39 -8.32
CA ASP A 295 -6.96 13.67 -8.16
C ASP A 295 -7.74 12.41 -7.75
N CYS A 296 -8.37 12.44 -6.59
CA CYS A 296 -9.32 11.41 -6.13
C CYS A 296 -10.79 11.87 -6.23
N GLY A 297 -11.08 12.92 -6.97
CA GLY A 297 -12.40 13.50 -7.08
C GLY A 297 -13.48 12.51 -7.52
N LYS A 298 -13.14 11.50 -8.32
CA LYS A 298 -14.04 10.41 -8.68
C LYS A 298 -14.44 9.59 -7.45
N ALA A 299 -13.48 9.17 -6.63
CA ALA A 299 -13.76 8.42 -5.41
C ALA A 299 -14.60 9.25 -4.41
N VAL A 300 -14.34 10.55 -4.32
CA VAL A 300 -15.15 11.48 -3.48
C VAL A 300 -16.59 11.53 -3.96
N ARG A 301 -16.82 11.74 -5.26
CA ARG A 301 -18.17 11.90 -5.83
C ARG A 301 -18.97 10.60 -5.86
N GLU A 302 -18.33 9.49 -6.27
CA GLU A 302 -19.05 8.23 -6.55
C GLU A 302 -19.10 7.30 -5.35
N LEU A 303 -18.07 7.32 -4.48
CA LEU A 303 -17.99 6.44 -3.31
C LEU A 303 -18.29 7.16 -1.99
N GLY A 304 -18.27 8.49 -1.95
CA GLY A 304 -18.31 9.25 -0.70
C GLY A 304 -16.98 9.17 0.07
N TYR A 305 -15.86 8.94 -0.62
CA TYR A 305 -14.53 8.91 -0.02
C TYR A 305 -14.22 10.23 0.67
N ARG A 306 -13.65 10.17 1.87
CA ARG A 306 -13.31 11.36 2.66
C ARG A 306 -11.87 11.26 3.13
N LEU A 307 -11.16 12.37 3.03
CA LEU A 307 -9.78 12.48 3.47
C LEU A 307 -9.73 13.05 4.89
N ARG A 308 -8.92 12.43 5.74
CA ARG A 308 -8.56 12.93 7.05
C ARG A 308 -7.56 14.08 6.92
N PRO A 309 -7.56 15.07 7.83
CA PRO A 309 -6.53 16.08 7.88
C PRO A 309 -5.13 15.44 7.98
N PHE A 310 -4.22 15.87 7.10
CA PHE A 310 -2.88 15.27 7.02
C PHE A 310 -2.08 15.36 8.33
N ASP A 311 -2.23 16.46 9.07
CA ASP A 311 -1.51 16.65 10.33
C ASP A 311 -1.94 15.62 11.40
N GLU A 312 -3.20 15.16 11.39
CA GLU A 312 -3.67 14.06 12.24
C GLU A 312 -3.00 12.74 11.84
N THR A 313 -2.99 12.43 10.53
CA THR A 313 -2.32 11.23 9.99
C THR A 313 -0.84 11.19 10.36
N LEU A 314 -0.14 12.32 10.18
CA LEU A 314 1.27 12.41 10.47
C LEU A 314 1.56 12.31 11.96
N ALA A 315 0.76 12.98 12.81
CA ALA A 315 0.90 12.90 14.26
C ALA A 315 0.73 11.47 14.78
N ASP A 316 -0.31 10.75 14.30
CA ASP A 316 -0.56 9.36 14.67
C ASP A 316 0.56 8.42 14.21
N ALA A 317 1.08 8.61 13.00
CA ALA A 317 2.20 7.84 12.49
C ALA A 317 3.49 8.09 13.29
N VAL A 318 3.76 9.34 13.67
CA VAL A 318 4.91 9.71 14.49
C VAL A 318 4.77 9.14 15.90
N ALA A 319 3.58 9.23 16.52
CA ALA A 319 3.31 8.65 17.83
C ALA A 319 3.52 7.14 17.84
N TRP A 320 3.00 6.44 16.85
CA TRP A 320 3.23 5.01 16.65
C TRP A 320 4.71 4.66 16.56
N LEU A 321 5.46 5.38 15.72
CA LEU A 321 6.89 5.15 15.51
C LEU A 321 7.74 5.48 16.75
N ALA A 322 7.30 6.44 17.57
CA ALA A 322 7.96 6.80 18.82
C ALA A 322 7.66 5.83 19.98
N GLY A 323 6.79 4.84 19.79
CA GLY A 323 6.36 3.92 20.85
C GLY A 323 5.53 4.60 21.95
N ARG A 324 4.92 5.75 21.65
CA ARG A 324 4.21 6.58 22.64
C ARG A 324 2.75 6.21 22.82
N ASP A 325 2.17 5.42 21.90
CA ASP A 325 0.75 5.04 21.99
C ASP A 325 0.44 3.61 21.60
N SER A 326 -0.34 2.95 22.47
CA SER A 326 -1.36 2.05 22.05
C SER A 326 -2.46 2.90 21.37
N VAL A 327 -2.40 3.09 20.04
CA VAL A 327 -3.47 3.78 19.32
C VAL A 327 -4.74 2.96 19.47
N SER A 328 -5.65 3.42 20.30
CA SER A 328 -7.00 2.89 20.38
C SER A 328 -7.72 3.28 19.08
N VAL A 329 -7.71 2.40 18.11
CA VAL A 329 -8.84 2.34 17.16
C VAL A 329 -10.02 1.93 18.04
N ARG A 330 -11.08 2.74 18.14
CA ARG A 330 -12.20 2.50 19.05
C ARG A 330 -12.60 1.01 19.00
N GLY A 331 -12.21 0.27 20.03
CA GLY A 331 -12.51 -1.17 20.18
C GLY A 331 -11.39 -2.17 19.93
N THR A 332 -10.26 -1.82 19.26
CA THR A 332 -9.17 -2.76 19.01
C THR A 332 -7.84 -2.14 19.41
N ILE A 333 -7.19 -2.70 20.44
CA ILE A 333 -5.86 -2.29 20.88
C ILE A 333 -4.84 -2.89 19.89
N LEU A 334 -4.24 -2.05 19.04
CA LEU A 334 -3.04 -2.47 18.29
C LEU A 334 -1.84 -2.37 19.23
N PRO A 335 -1.00 -3.42 19.37
CA PRO A 335 0.15 -3.38 20.25
C PRO A 335 1.16 -2.33 19.79
N THR A 336 1.86 -1.77 20.77
CA THR A 336 2.98 -0.84 20.60
C THR A 336 4.05 -1.40 19.65
N SER A 337 4.81 -0.51 19.02
CA SER A 337 5.95 -0.82 18.15
C SER A 337 6.81 -1.96 18.77
N PRO A 338 7.23 -2.96 17.99
CA PRO A 338 8.09 -4.04 18.49
C PRO A 338 9.40 -3.49 19.05
N ASP A 339 9.87 -4.08 20.15
CA ASP A 339 11.13 -3.74 20.82
C ASP A 339 12.30 -3.79 19.84
N LYS A 340 13.20 -2.83 19.91
CA LYS A 340 14.38 -2.68 19.04
C LYS A 340 15.29 -3.91 18.95
N ARG A 341 15.02 -4.96 19.75
CA ARG A 341 15.83 -6.17 19.83
C ARG A 341 15.54 -7.22 18.77
N ASP A 342 14.35 -7.21 18.14
CA ASP A 342 13.94 -8.27 17.20
C ASP A 342 14.46 -8.09 15.76
N TYR A 343 15.11 -6.97 15.45
CA TYR A 343 15.63 -6.69 14.11
C TYR A 343 17.06 -7.22 13.84
N ARG A 344 17.68 -7.95 14.81
CA ARG A 344 19.03 -8.48 14.62
C ARG A 344 19.10 -9.96 14.24
N GLN A 345 17.97 -10.68 14.14
CA GLN A 345 17.93 -12.12 13.88
C GLN A 345 16.87 -12.55 12.85
N ALA A 346 16.56 -11.75 11.86
CA ALA A 346 15.76 -12.21 10.71
C ALA A 346 16.45 -11.85 9.39
#